data_360a88cfeae5b50097833a1713a15a5b
#
_entry.id   360a88cfeae5b50097833a1713a15a5b
#
_cell.length_a   1.000
_cell.length_b   1.000
_cell.length_c   1.000
_cell.angle_alpha   90.00
_cell.angle_beta   90.00
_cell.angle_gamma   90.00
#
_symmetry.space_group_name_H-M   'P 1'
#
loop_
_entity.id
_entity.type
_entity.pdbx_description
1 polymer ?
#
loop_
_entity_poly.entity_id
_entity_poly.type
_entity_poly.pdbx_seq_one_letter_code
_entity_poly.pdbx_strand_id
1 'polypeptide(L)'
;MIKFEIDKEHRIRQLECAGGPVELIAEICMMIQAIHTETSIINPIAGGMLKTLLLNGLTDDSPVWRVDREHKVNPESKVITMIKPRHDDG
;
A
#
# COMPACT_ATOMS: atom_id res chain seq x y z
N MET A 1 8.98 3.98 -6.92
CA MET A 1 9.26 4.58 -5.60
C MET A 1 7.96 4.83 -4.88
N ILE A 2 7.85 4.37 -3.65
CA ILE A 2 6.67 4.58 -2.82
C ILE A 2 7.12 5.11 -1.46
N LYS A 3 6.53 6.23 -1.05
CA LYS A 3 6.67 6.74 0.32
C LYS A 3 5.27 6.91 0.87
N PHE A 4 5.01 6.29 2.01
CA PHE A 4 3.66 6.25 2.55
C PHE A 4 3.70 6.35 4.06
N GLU A 5 2.87 7.23 4.60
CA GLU A 5 2.76 7.41 6.04
C GLU A 5 1.30 7.62 6.42
N ILE A 6 0.88 6.94 7.49
CA ILE A 6 -0.47 7.07 8.04
C ILE A 6 -0.34 7.69 9.42
N ASP A 7 -1.21 8.67 9.72
CA ASP A 7 -1.18 9.34 11.02
C ASP A 7 -1.92 8.51 12.09
N LYS A 8 -1.94 9.04 13.32
CA LYS A 8 -2.55 8.36 14.46
C LYS A 8 -4.05 8.08 14.28
N GLU A 9 -4.68 8.85 13.43
CA GLU A 9 -6.12 8.73 13.18
C GLU A 9 -6.41 7.86 11.96
N HIS A 10 -5.41 7.14 11.50
CA HIS A 10 -5.50 6.22 10.36
C HIS A 10 -5.86 6.95 9.08
N ARG A 11 -5.35 8.18 8.93
CA ARG A 11 -5.49 8.94 7.70
C ARG A 11 -4.15 9.05 7.00
N ILE A 12 -4.19 9.14 5.69
CA ILE A 12 -2.96 9.26 4.91
C ILE A 12 -2.33 10.61 5.17
N ARG A 13 -1.13 10.60 5.70
CA ARG A 13 -0.36 11.81 5.97
C ARG A 13 0.59 12.13 4.83
N GLN A 14 1.12 11.10 4.20
CA GLN A 14 2.03 11.27 3.08
C GLN A 14 1.86 10.11 2.12
N LEU A 15 1.79 10.43 0.84
CA LEU A 15 1.80 9.44 -0.21
C LEU A 15 2.57 10.00 -1.39
N GLU A 16 3.68 9.37 -1.70
CA GLU A 16 4.44 9.66 -2.91
C GLU A 16 4.66 8.34 -3.62
N CYS A 17 4.28 8.26 -4.88
CA CYS A 17 4.58 7.08 -5.67
C CYS A 17 4.92 7.49 -7.08
N ALA A 18 5.93 6.82 -7.63
CA ALA A 18 6.43 7.09 -8.96
C ALA A 18 6.91 5.79 -9.57
N GLY A 19 6.76 5.67 -10.88
CA GLY A 19 7.18 4.50 -11.62
C GLY A 19 6.04 3.86 -12.37
N GLY A 20 6.30 2.75 -13.04
CA GLY A 20 5.29 2.00 -13.74
C GLY A 20 4.57 1.02 -12.83
N PRO A 21 3.47 0.41 -13.30
CA PRO A 21 2.71 -0.54 -12.49
C PRO A 21 3.55 -1.72 -12.00
N VAL A 22 4.46 -2.23 -12.82
CA VAL A 22 5.29 -3.37 -12.43
C VAL A 22 6.24 -2.99 -11.30
N GLU A 23 6.84 -1.81 -11.38
CA GLU A 23 7.71 -1.32 -10.32
C GLU A 23 6.95 -1.11 -9.02
N LEU A 24 5.76 -0.55 -9.11
CA LEU A 24 4.94 -0.29 -7.93
C LEU A 24 4.50 -1.60 -7.26
N ILE A 25 4.12 -2.59 -8.06
CA ILE A 25 3.75 -3.90 -7.51
C ILE A 25 4.94 -4.54 -6.79
N ALA A 26 6.12 -4.46 -7.38
CA ALA A 26 7.33 -5.02 -6.75
C ALA A 26 7.59 -4.35 -5.40
N GLU A 27 7.47 -3.04 -5.34
CA GLU A 27 7.68 -2.30 -4.09
C GLU A 27 6.61 -2.62 -3.05
N ILE A 28 5.36 -2.76 -3.47
CA ILE A 28 4.28 -3.13 -2.57
C ILE A 28 4.56 -4.52 -1.98
N CYS A 29 5.00 -5.46 -2.80
CA CYS A 29 5.32 -6.80 -2.31
C CYS A 29 6.48 -6.77 -1.33
N MET A 30 7.47 -5.92 -1.54
CA MET A 30 8.57 -5.76 -0.60
C MET A 30 8.08 -5.20 0.74
N MET A 31 7.16 -4.25 0.69
CA MET A 31 6.57 -3.70 1.92
C MET A 31 5.81 -4.77 2.68
N ILE A 32 4.99 -5.55 1.99
CA ILE A 32 4.23 -6.63 2.61
C ILE A 32 5.19 -7.65 3.23
N GLN A 33 6.23 -8.04 2.50
CA GLN A 33 7.21 -8.99 2.99
C GLN A 33 7.90 -8.47 4.25
N ALA A 34 8.30 -7.21 4.25
CA ALA A 34 8.99 -6.61 5.39
C ALA A 34 8.08 -6.58 6.62
N ILE A 35 6.84 -6.14 6.45
CA ILE A 35 5.90 -6.05 7.56
C ILE A 35 5.58 -7.45 8.10
N HIS A 36 5.34 -8.39 7.21
CA HIS A 36 5.04 -9.77 7.61
C HIS A 36 6.22 -10.41 8.33
N THR A 37 7.44 -10.17 7.85
CA THR A 37 8.64 -10.71 8.47
C THR A 37 8.81 -10.19 9.89
N GLU A 38 8.73 -8.87 10.07
CA GLU A 38 8.92 -8.28 11.39
C GLU A 38 7.80 -8.69 12.35
N THR A 39 6.58 -8.75 11.87
CA THR A 39 5.45 -9.18 12.68
C THR A 39 5.62 -10.63 13.11
N SER A 40 6.06 -11.50 12.21
CA SER A 40 6.24 -12.92 12.49
C SER A 40 7.38 -13.18 13.46
N ILE A 41 8.43 -12.36 13.40
CA ILE A 41 9.55 -12.48 14.33
C ILE A 41 9.08 -12.17 15.75
N ILE A 42 8.27 -11.14 15.91
CA ILE A 42 7.76 -10.75 17.22
C ILE A 42 6.70 -11.74 17.70
N ASN A 43 5.79 -12.15 16.82
CA ASN A 43 4.69 -13.05 17.17
C ASN A 43 4.28 -13.85 15.94
N PRO A 44 4.68 -15.14 15.85
CA PRO A 44 4.34 -15.96 14.69
C PRO A 44 2.85 -16.10 14.43
N ILE A 45 2.04 -16.10 15.49
CA ILE A 45 0.58 -16.18 15.32
C ILE A 45 0.06 -14.93 14.67
N ALA A 46 0.52 -13.75 15.09
CA ALA A 46 0.13 -12.49 14.48
C ALA A 46 0.57 -12.41 13.02
N GLY A 47 1.76 -12.93 12.71
CA GLY A 47 2.21 -12.98 11.31
C GLY A 47 1.31 -13.85 10.45
N GLY A 48 0.88 -14.99 10.96
CA GLY A 48 -0.05 -15.86 10.24
C GLY A 48 -1.41 -15.20 10.03
N MET A 49 -1.91 -14.50 11.05
CA MET A 49 -3.16 -13.75 10.93
C MET A 49 -3.05 -12.64 9.89
N LEU A 50 -1.95 -11.92 9.90
CA LEU A 50 -1.71 -10.86 8.91
C LEU A 50 -1.77 -11.42 7.50
N LYS A 51 -1.10 -12.52 7.25
CA LYS A 51 -1.12 -13.17 5.94
C LYS A 51 -2.52 -13.56 5.53
N THR A 52 -3.26 -14.22 6.42
CA THR A 52 -4.62 -14.67 6.13
C THR A 52 -5.53 -13.50 5.82
N LEU A 53 -5.47 -12.44 6.63
CA LEU A 53 -6.30 -11.26 6.42
C LEU A 53 -5.97 -10.53 5.14
N LEU A 54 -4.70 -10.45 4.78
CA LEU A 54 -4.30 -9.83 3.52
C LEU A 54 -4.82 -10.62 2.33
N LEU A 55 -4.68 -11.94 2.35
CA LEU A 55 -5.16 -12.77 1.25
C LEU A 55 -6.67 -12.68 1.10
N ASN A 56 -7.39 -12.58 2.21
CA ASN A 56 -8.84 -12.44 2.17
C ASN A 56 -9.28 -11.03 1.79
N GLY A 57 -8.49 -10.03 2.17
CA GLY A 57 -8.81 -8.63 1.92
C GLY A 57 -8.46 -8.13 0.51
N LEU A 58 -7.69 -8.90 -0.24
CA LEU A 58 -7.23 -8.49 -1.56
C LEU A 58 -7.89 -9.28 -2.68
N THR A 59 -9.07 -9.81 -2.43
CA THR A 59 -9.85 -10.50 -3.46
C THR A 59 -10.40 -9.49 -4.47
N ASP A 60 -10.81 -10.00 -5.62
CA ASP A 60 -11.24 -9.19 -6.74
C ASP A 60 -12.40 -8.24 -6.40
N ASP A 61 -13.27 -8.68 -5.50
CA ASP A 61 -14.44 -7.91 -5.07
C ASP A 61 -14.19 -7.06 -3.83
N SER A 62 -12.95 -6.96 -3.39
CA SER A 62 -12.62 -6.19 -2.19
C SER A 62 -12.84 -4.69 -2.38
N PRO A 63 -13.37 -4.00 -1.36
CA PRO A 63 -13.49 -2.54 -1.41
C PRO A 63 -12.16 -1.81 -1.62
N VAL A 64 -11.04 -2.48 -1.38
CA VAL A 64 -9.72 -1.88 -1.55
C VAL A 64 -9.47 -1.45 -3.00
N TRP A 65 -10.15 -2.07 -3.95
CA TRP A 65 -9.99 -1.72 -5.37
C TRP A 65 -10.88 -0.58 -5.83
N ARG A 66 -11.70 -0.05 -4.95
CA ARG A 66 -12.58 1.05 -5.28
C ARG A 66 -11.75 2.33 -5.45
N VAL A 67 -11.93 3.00 -6.57
CA VAL A 67 -11.28 4.29 -6.77
C VAL A 67 -12.09 5.34 -6.01
N ASP A 68 -11.53 5.84 -4.94
CA ASP A 68 -12.21 6.77 -4.04
C ASP A 68 -11.34 7.99 -3.81
N ARG A 69 -11.75 9.13 -4.33
CA ARG A 69 -10.99 10.37 -4.19
C ARG A 69 -11.22 11.04 -2.84
N GLU A 70 -12.25 10.59 -2.13
CA GLU A 70 -12.56 11.12 -0.82
C GLU A 70 -12.05 10.23 0.29
N HIS A 71 -11.07 9.38 -0.02
CA HIS A 71 -10.47 8.55 1.01
C HIS A 71 -9.87 9.44 2.11
N LYS A 72 -9.69 8.85 3.27
CA LYS A 72 -9.29 9.58 4.48
C LYS A 72 -7.86 10.09 4.36
N VAL A 73 -7.71 11.33 3.93
CA VAL A 73 -6.44 12.00 3.81
C VAL A 73 -6.39 13.14 4.82
N ASN A 74 -5.28 13.24 5.52
CA ASN A 74 -5.07 14.37 6.42
C ASN A 74 -5.01 15.66 5.59
N PRO A 75 -5.75 16.72 5.97
CA PRO A 75 -5.75 17.97 5.20
C PRO A 75 -4.38 18.58 4.99
N GLU A 76 -3.44 18.30 5.90
CA GLU A 76 -2.08 18.80 5.78
C GLU A 76 -1.15 17.80 5.10
N SER A 77 -1.71 16.75 4.53
CA SER A 77 -0.92 15.70 3.93
C SER A 77 -0.34 16.12 2.60
N LYS A 78 0.72 15.42 2.23
CA LYS A 78 1.37 15.61 0.94
C LYS A 78 1.10 14.35 0.11
N VAL A 79 0.37 14.52 -0.98
CA VAL A 79 0.07 13.41 -1.88
C VAL A 79 0.65 13.73 -3.25
N ILE A 80 1.66 12.98 -3.64
CA ILE A 80 2.32 13.17 -4.93
C ILE A 80 2.34 11.83 -5.66
N THR A 81 1.81 11.84 -6.88
CA THR A 81 1.84 10.65 -7.71
C THR A 81 2.47 10.98 -9.05
N MET A 82 3.44 10.18 -9.45
CA MET A 82 4.08 10.28 -10.75
C MET A 82 4.10 8.90 -11.37
N ILE A 83 2.98 8.52 -11.93
CA ILE A 83 2.79 7.18 -12.47
C ILE A 83 3.02 7.20 -13.97
N LYS A 84 3.94 6.37 -14.41
CA LYS A 84 4.19 6.22 -15.83
C LYS A 84 3.08 5.37 -16.46
N PRO A 85 2.61 5.75 -17.64
CA PRO A 85 1.62 4.94 -18.33
C PRO A 85 2.18 3.58 -18.68
N ARG A 86 1.31 2.62 -18.78
CA ARG A 86 1.69 1.26 -19.08
C ARG A 86 2.37 1.11 -20.42
N HIS A 87 1.91 1.90 -21.38
CA HIS A 87 2.50 1.96 -22.70
C HIS A 87 3.40 3.15 -22.78
N ASP A 88 4.54 2.99 -22.24
CA ASP A 88 5.52 4.04 -22.28
C ASP A 88 6.43 3.80 -23.46
N ASP A 89 5.86 3.92 -24.61
CA ASP A 89 6.62 3.80 -25.83
C ASP A 89 7.03 5.18 -26.32
N GLY A 90 7.01 6.03 -25.41
CA GLY A 90 7.49 7.41 -25.50
C GLY A 90 7.94 7.79 -26.80
#